data_57bde8b82aa6a764a74ff884a39a0326
#
_entry.id   57bde8b82aa6a764a74ff884a39a0326
#
_cell.length_a   1.000
_cell.length_b   1.000
_cell.length_c   1.000
_cell.angle_alpha   90.00
_cell.angle_beta   90.00
_cell.angle_gamma   90.00
#
_symmetry.space_group_name_H-M   'P 1'
#
loop_
_entity.id
_entity.type
_entity.pdbx_description
1 polymer ?
#
loop_
_entity_poly.entity_id
_entity_poly.type
_entity_poly.pdbx_seq_one_letter_code
_entity_poly.pdbx_strand_id
1 'polypeptide(L)'
;MKRFFLVAISFIAMVAISASAAPNPSTTKVPAFPGTLANARYVYVTSYDGGQFDPNLFFEDRSAINAVQNAIQNWGKLIIVYQPSQADIIIRVTSRPSEDLLAVYDAHEHSSFLWRVMGRDGLQSGETPLVTQFEKGFEGVQHNAR
;
A
#
# COMPACT_ATOMS: atom_id res chain seq x y z
N MET A 1 -82.68 -9.71 25.82
CA MET A 1 -81.42 -10.51 25.92
C MET A 1 -80.65 -10.35 24.63
N LYS A 2 -79.66 -9.43 24.60
CA LYS A 2 -78.83 -9.22 23.44
C LYS A 2 -77.43 -9.73 23.74
N ARG A 3 -77.00 -10.79 23.07
CA ARG A 3 -75.65 -11.34 23.20
C ARG A 3 -74.76 -10.59 22.23
N PHE A 4 -73.84 -9.81 22.76
CA PHE A 4 -72.76 -9.17 22.00
C PHE A 4 -71.61 -10.18 21.84
N PHE A 5 -71.34 -10.58 20.60
CA PHE A 5 -70.14 -11.31 20.23
C PHE A 5 -69.03 -10.32 19.98
N LEU A 6 -68.02 -10.31 20.81
CA LEU A 6 -66.78 -9.56 20.63
C LEU A 6 -65.82 -10.44 19.83
N VAL A 7 -65.61 -10.08 18.55
CA VAL A 7 -64.60 -10.67 17.71
C VAL A 7 -63.29 -9.93 17.93
N ALA A 8 -62.34 -10.56 18.63
CA ALA A 8 -60.99 -10.04 18.78
C ALA A 8 -60.20 -10.39 17.53
N ILE A 9 -59.89 -9.39 16.72
CA ILE A 9 -58.99 -9.51 15.56
C ILE A 9 -57.55 -9.32 16.08
N SER A 10 -56.82 -10.42 16.18
CA SER A 10 -55.36 -10.43 16.48
C SER A 10 -54.62 -9.99 15.21
N PHE A 11 -54.09 -8.79 15.20
CA PHE A 11 -53.12 -8.33 14.21
C PHE A 11 -51.72 -8.88 14.61
N ILE A 12 -51.27 -9.92 13.93
CA ILE A 12 -49.86 -10.35 14.00
C ILE A 12 -49.07 -9.45 13.10
N ALA A 13 -48.33 -8.50 13.68
CA ALA A 13 -47.37 -7.68 12.99
C ALA A 13 -46.11 -8.53 12.71
N MET A 14 -45.95 -8.96 11.46
CA MET A 14 -44.76 -9.65 10.98
C MET A 14 -43.66 -8.61 10.75
N VAL A 15 -42.75 -8.47 11.72
CA VAL A 15 -41.55 -7.63 11.59
C VAL A 15 -40.57 -8.37 10.69
N ALA A 16 -40.49 -7.98 9.44
CA ALA A 16 -39.44 -8.41 8.52
C ALA A 16 -38.11 -7.77 8.93
N ILE A 17 -37.24 -8.53 9.57
CA ILE A 17 -35.86 -8.14 9.86
C ILE A 17 -35.11 -8.22 8.55
N SER A 18 -34.94 -7.08 7.88
CA SER A 18 -34.03 -6.94 6.74
C SER A 18 -32.61 -7.05 7.28
N ALA A 19 -31.99 -8.20 7.13
CA ALA A 19 -30.56 -8.36 7.37
C ALA A 19 -29.81 -7.52 6.31
N SER A 20 -29.40 -6.32 6.67
CA SER A 20 -28.43 -5.55 5.88
C SER A 20 -27.12 -6.34 5.85
N ALA A 21 -26.85 -6.99 4.73
CA ALA A 21 -25.52 -7.53 4.47
C ALA A 21 -24.52 -6.36 4.54
N ALA A 22 -23.68 -6.35 5.58
CA ALA A 22 -22.56 -5.43 5.65
C ALA A 22 -21.71 -5.59 4.38
N PRO A 23 -21.30 -4.50 3.70
CA PRO A 23 -20.42 -4.61 2.56
C PRO A 23 -19.14 -5.30 3.04
N ASN A 24 -18.81 -6.43 2.42
CA ASN A 24 -17.54 -7.10 2.67
C ASN A 24 -16.42 -6.08 2.48
N PRO A 25 -15.51 -5.90 3.45
CA PRO A 25 -14.35 -5.06 3.24
C PRO A 25 -13.66 -5.63 2.00
N SER A 26 -13.55 -4.81 0.97
CA SER A 26 -12.78 -5.14 -0.22
C SER A 26 -11.36 -5.38 0.26
N THR A 27 -10.98 -6.64 0.44
CA THR A 27 -9.59 -7.01 0.67
C THR A 27 -8.87 -6.64 -0.62
N THR A 28 -8.27 -5.47 -0.64
CA THR A 28 -7.37 -5.06 -1.71
C THR A 28 -6.24 -6.07 -1.69
N LYS A 29 -6.33 -7.07 -2.57
CA LYS A 29 -5.33 -8.13 -2.67
C LYS A 29 -4.02 -7.47 -3.05
N VAL A 30 -3.11 -7.33 -2.09
CA VAL A 30 -1.76 -6.83 -2.36
C VAL A 30 -1.18 -7.73 -3.46
N PRO A 31 -0.68 -7.14 -4.57
CA PRO A 31 -0.10 -7.93 -5.64
C PRO A 31 0.99 -8.87 -5.13
N ALA A 32 1.09 -10.06 -5.71
CA ALA A 32 2.15 -11.00 -5.35
C ALA A 32 3.52 -10.34 -5.58
N PHE A 33 4.41 -10.45 -4.60
CA PHE A 33 5.74 -9.87 -4.68
C PHE A 33 6.61 -10.72 -5.61
N PRO A 34 7.30 -10.14 -6.62
CA PRO A 34 8.07 -10.90 -7.59
C PRO A 34 9.30 -11.57 -6.98
N GLY A 35 9.49 -12.86 -7.24
CA GLY A 35 10.68 -13.61 -6.76
C GLY A 35 12.00 -13.10 -7.32
N THR A 36 11.99 -12.39 -8.46
CA THR A 36 13.18 -11.76 -9.05
C THR A 36 13.84 -10.74 -8.14
N LEU A 37 13.06 -10.13 -7.22
CA LEU A 37 13.56 -9.14 -6.27
C LEU A 37 14.33 -9.75 -5.08
N ALA A 38 14.29 -11.08 -4.89
CA ALA A 38 14.91 -11.75 -3.74
C ALA A 38 16.42 -11.50 -3.62
N ASN A 39 17.10 -11.23 -4.74
CA ASN A 39 18.55 -11.02 -4.80
C ASN A 39 18.97 -9.55 -4.79
N ALA A 40 18.03 -8.62 -4.79
CA ALA A 40 18.33 -7.20 -4.74
C ALA A 40 19.04 -6.82 -3.43
N ARG A 41 20.08 -6.00 -3.53
CA ARG A 41 20.86 -5.48 -2.40
C ARG A 41 20.91 -3.97 -2.36
N TYR A 42 20.91 -3.34 -3.52
CA TYR A 42 21.06 -1.89 -3.67
C TYR A 42 19.76 -1.27 -4.17
N VAL A 43 19.32 -0.21 -3.51
CA VAL A 43 18.08 0.48 -3.84
C VAL A 43 18.30 1.97 -4.04
N TYR A 44 17.77 2.49 -5.13
CA TYR A 44 17.66 3.92 -5.39
C TYR A 44 16.21 4.36 -5.16
N VAL A 45 16.01 5.40 -4.36
CA VAL A 45 14.67 5.95 -4.06
C VAL A 45 14.51 7.29 -4.74
N THR A 46 13.44 7.47 -5.49
CA THR A 46 13.12 8.68 -6.24
C THR A 46 11.62 8.91 -6.31
N SER A 47 11.18 10.08 -6.75
CA SER A 47 9.78 10.34 -7.13
C SER A 47 9.57 10.12 -8.63
N TYR A 48 8.31 10.05 -9.05
CA TYR A 48 7.94 10.12 -10.47
C TYR A 48 8.27 11.49 -11.08
N ASP A 49 8.29 12.54 -10.27
CA ASP A 49 8.50 13.93 -10.68
C ASP A 49 9.97 14.37 -10.58
N GLY A 50 10.86 13.52 -10.05
CA GLY A 50 12.27 13.84 -9.96
C GLY A 50 13.01 13.19 -8.79
N GLY A 51 14.32 13.34 -8.76
CA GLY A 51 15.18 12.86 -7.67
C GLY A 51 15.13 13.79 -6.46
N GLN A 52 15.60 13.30 -5.30
CA GLN A 52 15.58 14.06 -4.05
C GLN A 52 16.34 15.39 -4.10
N PHE A 53 17.32 15.52 -5.01
CA PHE A 53 18.15 16.71 -5.20
C PHE A 53 17.60 17.66 -6.27
N ASP A 54 16.47 17.32 -6.91
CA ASP A 54 15.84 18.21 -7.88
C ASP A 54 15.25 19.43 -7.14
N PRO A 55 15.67 20.66 -7.47
CA PRO A 55 15.16 21.86 -6.80
C PRO A 55 13.66 22.09 -7.04
N ASN A 56 13.11 21.56 -8.14
CA ASN A 56 11.71 21.71 -8.51
C ASN A 56 10.80 20.60 -7.95
N LEU A 57 11.37 19.62 -7.25
CA LEU A 57 10.60 18.53 -6.67
C LEU A 57 9.63 19.07 -5.61
N PHE A 58 8.37 18.62 -5.67
CA PHE A 58 7.36 18.95 -4.67
C PHE A 58 7.83 18.54 -3.26
N PHE A 59 7.46 19.35 -2.27
CA PHE A 59 7.84 19.12 -0.88
C PHE A 59 7.35 17.76 -0.38
N GLU A 60 6.12 17.38 -0.73
CA GLU A 60 5.49 16.13 -0.35
C GLU A 60 6.26 14.92 -0.89
N ASP A 61 6.68 14.96 -2.15
CA ASP A 61 7.47 13.90 -2.77
C ASP A 61 8.87 13.80 -2.15
N ARG A 62 9.50 14.93 -1.84
CA ARG A 62 10.79 14.95 -1.14
C ARG A 62 10.67 14.36 0.26
N SER A 63 9.59 14.69 0.97
CA SER A 63 9.29 14.15 2.29
C SER A 63 9.06 12.63 2.23
N ALA A 64 8.32 12.17 1.21
CA ALA A 64 8.08 10.75 0.99
C ALA A 64 9.38 9.99 0.66
N ILE A 65 10.26 10.53 -0.20
CA ILE A 65 11.58 9.93 -0.46
C ILE A 65 12.37 9.77 0.84
N ASN A 66 12.44 10.81 1.66
CA ASN A 66 13.18 10.77 2.94
C ASN A 66 12.56 9.75 3.91
N ALA A 67 11.23 9.68 4.00
CA ALA A 67 10.53 8.73 4.85
C ALA A 67 10.82 7.27 4.43
N VAL A 68 10.79 6.98 3.13
CA VAL A 68 11.12 5.66 2.56
C VAL A 68 12.58 5.31 2.80
N GLN A 69 13.50 6.24 2.56
CA GLN A 69 14.94 6.01 2.81
C GLN A 69 15.20 5.69 4.29
N ASN A 70 14.63 6.46 5.21
CA ASN A 70 14.77 6.22 6.64
C ASN A 70 14.21 4.85 7.06
N ALA A 71 13.04 4.48 6.54
CA ALA A 71 12.44 3.18 6.84
C ALA A 71 13.34 2.04 6.35
N ILE A 72 13.82 2.09 5.10
CA ILE A 72 14.71 1.08 4.52
C ILE A 72 16.05 1.00 5.29
N GLN A 73 16.62 2.13 5.69
CA GLN A 73 17.85 2.17 6.50
C GLN A 73 17.64 1.50 7.86
N ASN A 74 16.51 1.79 8.53
CA ASN A 74 16.16 1.18 9.81
C ASN A 74 15.91 -0.32 9.68
N TRP A 75 15.31 -0.77 8.58
CA TRP A 75 15.09 -2.18 8.29
C TRP A 75 16.41 -2.93 8.02
N GLY A 76 17.39 -2.29 7.36
CA GLY A 76 18.76 -2.74 7.24
C GLY A 76 19.01 -3.92 6.26
N LYS A 77 18.03 -4.31 5.44
CA LYS A 77 18.19 -5.40 4.46
C LYS A 77 18.59 -4.95 3.07
N LEU A 78 18.37 -3.67 2.76
CA LEU A 78 18.79 -3.04 1.51
C LEU A 78 19.74 -1.87 1.80
N ILE A 79 20.66 -1.63 0.88
CA ILE A 79 21.62 -0.53 0.94
C ILE A 79 21.13 0.57 0.01
N ILE A 80 20.93 1.78 0.55
CA ILE A 80 20.53 2.93 -0.25
C ILE A 80 21.72 3.43 -1.04
N VAL A 81 21.50 3.63 -2.33
CA VAL A 81 22.43 4.30 -3.24
C VAL A 81 21.80 5.58 -3.80
N TYR A 82 22.62 6.53 -4.19
CA TYR A 82 22.18 7.85 -4.65
C TYR A 82 22.28 8.05 -6.16
N GLN A 83 22.69 7.01 -6.86
CA GLN A 83 22.75 6.98 -8.32
C GLN A 83 21.99 5.75 -8.83
N PRO A 84 21.06 5.91 -9.80
CA PRO A 84 20.29 4.80 -10.33
C PRO A 84 21.16 3.71 -10.97
N SER A 85 22.31 4.05 -11.52
CA SER A 85 23.27 3.11 -12.12
C SER A 85 23.93 2.15 -11.12
N GLN A 86 23.85 2.45 -9.83
CA GLN A 86 24.42 1.61 -8.75
C GLN A 86 23.35 0.72 -8.09
N ALA A 87 22.08 0.88 -8.47
CA ALA A 87 20.97 0.17 -7.87
C ALA A 87 20.68 -1.15 -8.59
N ASP A 88 20.15 -2.12 -7.84
CA ASP A 88 19.52 -3.31 -8.39
C ASP A 88 18.03 -3.05 -8.65
N ILE A 89 17.41 -2.25 -7.78
CA ILE A 89 16.01 -1.84 -7.86
C ILE A 89 15.84 -0.35 -7.66
N ILE A 90 14.81 0.20 -8.28
CA ILE A 90 14.40 1.59 -8.09
C ILE A 90 13.03 1.60 -7.42
N ILE A 91 12.90 2.30 -6.31
CA ILE A 91 11.62 2.61 -5.69
C ILE A 91 11.22 4.01 -6.14
N ARG A 92 10.07 4.10 -6.82
CA ARG A 92 9.45 5.38 -7.17
C ARG A 92 8.26 5.63 -6.27
N VAL A 93 8.21 6.82 -5.71
CA VAL A 93 7.12 7.26 -4.84
C VAL A 93 6.39 8.45 -5.44
N THR A 94 5.15 8.60 -5.04
CA THR A 94 4.37 9.83 -5.23
C THR A 94 3.57 10.04 -3.97
N SER A 95 3.57 11.26 -3.45
CA SER A 95 2.74 11.64 -2.31
C SER A 95 1.79 12.76 -2.72
N ARG A 96 0.49 12.51 -2.56
CA ARG A 96 -0.58 13.45 -2.89
C ARG A 96 -1.60 13.44 -1.74
N PRO A 97 -2.38 14.52 -1.56
CA PRO A 97 -3.32 14.62 -0.43
C PRO A 97 -4.35 13.50 -0.35
N SER A 98 -4.66 12.85 -1.47
CA SER A 98 -5.67 11.78 -1.52
C SER A 98 -5.06 10.37 -1.45
N GLU A 99 -3.81 10.21 -1.87
CA GLU A 99 -3.19 8.90 -2.03
C GLU A 99 -1.68 8.97 -2.17
N ASP A 100 -1.00 8.07 -1.50
CA ASP A 100 0.42 7.79 -1.68
C ASP A 100 0.61 6.54 -2.52
N LEU A 101 1.68 6.51 -3.31
CA LEU A 101 2.05 5.39 -4.16
C LEU A 101 3.51 5.04 -3.93
N LEU A 102 3.79 3.75 -3.83
CA LEU A 102 5.13 3.17 -3.86
C LEU A 102 5.18 2.09 -4.94
N ALA A 103 6.07 2.24 -5.90
CA ALA A 103 6.28 1.28 -6.98
C ALA A 103 7.74 0.87 -7.08
N VAL A 104 7.99 -0.41 -7.35
CA VAL A 104 9.32 -1.01 -7.48
C VAL A 104 9.58 -1.35 -8.92
N TYR A 105 10.72 -0.95 -9.42
CA TYR A 105 11.21 -1.20 -10.79
C TYR A 105 12.54 -1.94 -10.74
N ASP A 106 12.81 -2.71 -11.78
CA ASP A 106 14.16 -3.18 -12.07
C ASP A 106 15.03 -1.97 -12.44
N ALA A 107 16.27 -1.90 -11.93
CA ALA A 107 17.16 -0.78 -12.22
C ALA A 107 17.70 -0.79 -13.66
N HIS A 108 17.63 -1.92 -14.36
CA HIS A 108 18.07 -2.07 -15.74
C HIS A 108 16.93 -1.96 -16.74
N GLU A 109 15.69 -2.17 -16.32
CA GLU A 109 14.49 -2.08 -17.15
C GLU A 109 13.41 -1.25 -16.45
N HIS A 110 13.33 0.04 -16.82
CA HIS A 110 12.44 1.00 -16.17
C HIS A 110 11.05 1.14 -16.82
N SER A 111 10.75 0.36 -17.86
CA SER A 111 9.54 0.51 -18.67
C SER A 111 8.28 0.08 -17.94
N SER A 112 8.37 -0.89 -17.04
CA SER A 112 7.24 -1.38 -16.25
C SER A 112 7.62 -1.60 -14.79
N PHE A 113 6.66 -1.35 -13.90
CA PHE A 113 6.88 -1.67 -12.49
C PHE A 113 6.78 -3.17 -12.26
N LEU A 114 7.61 -3.69 -11.38
CA LEU A 114 7.59 -5.08 -10.94
C LEU A 114 6.52 -5.31 -9.86
N TRP A 115 6.35 -4.34 -8.99
CA TRP A 115 5.39 -4.36 -7.91
C TRP A 115 4.99 -2.95 -7.52
N ARG A 116 3.75 -2.75 -7.06
CA ARG A 116 3.31 -1.46 -6.54
C ARG A 116 2.24 -1.62 -5.47
N VAL A 117 2.17 -0.64 -4.60
CA VAL A 117 1.14 -0.49 -3.58
C VAL A 117 0.73 0.96 -3.47
N MET A 118 -0.52 1.19 -3.14
CA MET A 118 -1.11 2.50 -2.98
C MET A 118 -1.92 2.55 -1.69
N GLY A 119 -1.99 3.71 -1.07
CA GLY A 119 -2.78 3.90 0.14
C GLY A 119 -2.76 5.34 0.60
N ARG A 120 -3.78 5.71 1.37
CA ARG A 120 -3.82 7.05 1.97
C ARG A 120 -2.84 7.11 3.15
N ASP A 121 -2.13 8.24 3.27
CA ASP A 121 -1.18 8.50 4.36
C ASP A 121 -0.11 7.39 4.53
N GLY A 122 0.27 6.75 3.42
CA GLY A 122 1.12 5.56 3.40
C GLY A 122 2.62 5.82 3.46
N LEU A 123 3.05 7.07 3.26
CA LEU A 123 4.45 7.49 3.18
C LEU A 123 4.76 8.71 4.09
N GLN A 124 4.04 8.84 5.20
CA GLN A 124 4.26 9.93 6.12
C GLN A 124 5.51 9.70 7.00
N SER A 125 6.13 10.79 7.41
CA SER A 125 7.29 10.73 8.31
C SER A 125 6.90 10.08 9.64
N GLY A 126 7.60 8.99 9.98
CA GLY A 126 7.36 8.21 11.20
C GLY A 126 6.43 7.01 11.03
N GLU A 127 5.53 7.03 10.04
CA GLU A 127 4.64 5.91 9.73
C GLU A 127 4.63 5.66 8.22
N THR A 128 5.22 4.55 7.79
CA THR A 128 5.35 4.18 6.38
C THR A 128 4.70 2.82 6.08
N PRO A 129 3.37 2.69 6.21
CA PRO A 129 2.70 1.39 5.99
C PRO A 129 2.92 0.81 4.59
N LEU A 130 3.14 1.63 3.55
CA LEU A 130 3.47 1.13 2.22
C LEU A 130 4.87 0.51 2.17
N VAL A 131 5.84 1.08 2.90
CA VAL A 131 7.18 0.47 3.04
C VAL A 131 7.08 -0.83 3.82
N THR A 132 6.30 -0.88 4.89
CA THR A 132 6.09 -2.12 5.66
C THR A 132 5.50 -3.24 4.79
N GLN A 133 4.61 -2.92 3.85
CA GLN A 133 4.10 -3.92 2.90
C GLN A 133 5.19 -4.38 1.93
N PHE A 134 6.04 -3.47 1.46
CA PHE A 134 7.20 -3.81 0.65
C PHE A 134 8.17 -4.73 1.40
N GLU A 135 8.53 -4.39 2.63
CA GLU A 135 9.42 -5.17 3.49
C GLU A 135 8.92 -6.61 3.69
N LYS A 136 7.63 -6.78 4.03
CA LYS A 136 7.00 -8.10 4.18
C LYS A 136 7.03 -8.91 2.87
N GLY A 137 6.74 -8.27 1.74
CA GLY A 137 6.80 -8.93 0.44
C GLY A 137 8.21 -9.39 0.09
N PHE A 138 9.20 -8.54 0.31
CA PHE A 138 10.60 -8.82 0.08
C PHE A 138 11.12 -9.97 0.96
N GLU A 139 10.80 -9.95 2.24
CA GLU A 139 11.16 -11.04 3.18
C GLU A 139 10.54 -12.38 2.78
N GLY A 140 9.28 -12.34 2.32
CA GLY A 140 8.58 -13.53 1.85
C GLY A 140 9.30 -14.22 0.69
N VAL A 141 9.78 -13.45 -0.31
CA VAL A 141 10.49 -14.03 -1.46
C VAL A 141 11.92 -14.47 -1.11
N GLN A 142 12.60 -13.77 -0.20
CA GLN A 142 13.92 -14.22 0.29
C GLN A 142 13.84 -15.54 1.06
N HIS A 143 12.79 -15.74 1.84
CA HIS A 143 12.59 -16.97 2.59
C HIS A 143 12.33 -18.16 1.66
N ASN A 144 11.59 -17.95 0.59
CA ASN A 144 11.26 -18.99 -0.40
C ASN A 144 12.40 -19.31 -1.36
N ALA A 145 13.42 -18.46 -1.43
CA ALA A 145 14.59 -18.64 -2.31
C ALA A 145 15.75 -19.44 -1.66
N ARG A 146 15.62 -19.79 -0.38
CA ARG A 146 16.58 -20.60 0.39
C ARG A 146 16.13 -22.06 0.45
#